data_8b862272585c79a101e1436efb4300fa
#
_entry.id   8b862272585c79a101e1436efb4300fa
#
_cell.length_a   1.000
_cell.length_b   1.000
_cell.length_c   1.000
_cell.angle_alpha   90.00
_cell.angle_beta   90.00
_cell.angle_gamma   90.00
#
_symmetry.space_group_name_H-M   'P 1'
#
loop_
_entity.id
_entity.type
_entity.pdbx_description
1 polymer ?
#
loop_
_entity_poly.entity_id
_entity_poly.type
_entity_poly.pdbx_seq_one_letter_code
_entity_poly.pdbx_strand_id
1 'polypeptide(L)'
;MTNMETTYAAKDFFEKTIKSENLESRYEKLYINTNVRSNYLFNSSIEGIEKSDLIILIGTNPRFEATILNSRIRKNYLKNKIEIISLGDVGDLTYPYQVISNNTDTIKDIIDNKHEISEKIKKSKYPSIIFGQSVLKLKSAPYILSLIHISEPTRPS
;
A
#
# COMPACT_ATOMS: atom_id res chain seq x y z
N MET A 1 15.10 -11.73 -11.74
CA MET A 1 14.92 -11.80 -10.27
C MET A 1 15.73 -12.95 -9.75
N THR A 2 16.64 -12.75 -8.82
CA THR A 2 17.36 -13.81 -8.11
C THR A 2 16.41 -14.42 -7.08
N ASN A 3 16.45 -15.73 -6.93
CA ASN A 3 15.66 -16.43 -5.91
C ASN A 3 16.26 -16.19 -4.51
N MET A 4 15.50 -16.48 -3.47
CA MET A 4 15.89 -16.21 -2.08
C MET A 4 17.12 -17.00 -1.66
N GLU A 5 17.25 -18.23 -2.13
CA GLU A 5 18.39 -19.12 -1.86
C GLU A 5 19.69 -18.54 -2.41
N THR A 6 19.67 -18.03 -3.65
CA THR A 6 20.85 -17.38 -4.26
C THR A 6 21.24 -16.12 -3.49
N THR A 7 20.26 -15.32 -3.06
CA THR A 7 20.51 -14.10 -2.28
C THR A 7 21.10 -14.45 -0.90
N TYR A 8 20.59 -15.50 -0.25
CA TYR A 8 21.12 -15.97 1.02
C TYR A 8 22.54 -16.52 0.87
N ALA A 9 22.81 -17.37 -0.14
CA ALA A 9 24.14 -17.91 -0.40
C ALA A 9 25.15 -16.80 -0.71
N ALA A 10 24.76 -15.80 -1.49
CA ALA A 10 25.59 -14.64 -1.75
C ALA A 10 25.91 -13.86 -0.47
N LYS A 11 24.92 -13.61 0.39
CA LYS A 11 25.13 -12.98 1.70
C LYS A 11 26.13 -13.77 2.53
N ASP A 12 25.93 -15.07 2.67
CA ASP A 12 26.80 -15.97 3.47
C ASP A 12 28.24 -15.96 2.96
N PHE A 13 28.42 -15.97 1.64
CA PHE A 13 29.73 -15.90 0.99
C PHE A 13 30.44 -14.57 1.30
N PHE A 14 29.77 -13.46 1.14
CA PHE A 14 30.36 -12.14 1.41
C PHE A 14 30.66 -11.93 2.89
N GLU A 15 29.76 -12.31 3.80
CA GLU A 15 29.96 -12.15 5.24
C GLU A 15 31.04 -13.12 5.79
N LYS A 16 30.96 -14.41 5.44
CA LYS A 16 31.81 -15.44 6.07
C LYS A 16 33.15 -15.64 5.36
N THR A 17 33.18 -15.58 4.03
CA THR A 17 34.37 -15.85 3.23
C THR A 17 35.16 -14.57 2.93
N ILE A 18 34.48 -13.56 2.42
CA ILE A 18 35.12 -12.28 2.07
C ILE A 18 35.28 -11.36 3.28
N LYS A 19 34.47 -11.58 4.33
CA LYS A 19 34.42 -10.75 5.57
C LYS A 19 34.13 -9.28 5.27
N SER A 20 33.23 -9.02 4.32
CA SER A 20 32.79 -7.69 3.95
C SER A 20 31.49 -7.34 4.69
N GLU A 21 31.48 -6.18 5.35
CA GLU A 21 30.28 -5.63 5.98
C GLU A 21 29.46 -4.75 5.00
N ASN A 22 30.03 -4.48 3.80
CA ASN A 22 29.40 -3.62 2.80
C ASN A 22 28.52 -4.43 1.85
N LEU A 23 27.38 -4.88 2.35
CA LEU A 23 26.36 -5.58 1.57
C LEU A 23 25.14 -4.71 1.37
N GLU A 24 24.74 -4.53 0.12
CA GLU A 24 23.53 -3.79 -0.23
C GLU A 24 22.72 -4.62 -1.23
N SER A 25 21.49 -4.93 -0.88
CA SER A 25 20.59 -5.73 -1.73
C SER A 25 19.45 -4.91 -2.32
N ARG A 26 19.37 -3.61 -2.02
CA ARG A 26 18.30 -2.76 -2.52
C ARG A 26 18.49 -2.48 -4.00
N TYR A 27 17.52 -2.89 -4.79
CA TYR A 27 17.48 -2.56 -6.22
C TYR A 27 17.11 -1.09 -6.45
N GLU A 28 16.24 -0.56 -5.62
CA GLU A 28 15.76 0.82 -5.68
C GLU A 28 15.68 1.42 -4.29
N LYS A 29 15.88 2.73 -4.20
CA LYS A 29 15.74 3.44 -2.93
C LYS A 29 14.26 3.59 -2.59
N LEU A 30 13.83 2.92 -1.54
CA LEU A 30 12.51 3.09 -0.95
C LEU A 30 12.63 3.90 0.33
N TYR A 31 11.76 4.88 0.49
CA TYR A 31 11.70 5.72 1.69
C TYR A 31 10.72 5.11 2.70
N ILE A 32 11.10 3.96 3.27
CA ILE A 32 10.30 3.23 4.24
C ILE A 32 11.06 3.16 5.57
N ASN A 33 10.36 3.42 6.67
CA ASN A 33 10.90 3.10 7.99
C ASN A 33 10.73 1.60 8.26
N THR A 34 11.81 0.85 8.19
CA THR A 34 11.81 -0.61 8.39
C THR A 34 11.61 -1.04 9.84
N ASN A 35 11.71 -0.12 10.80
CA ASN A 35 11.41 -0.41 12.20
C ASN A 35 9.90 -0.52 12.46
N VAL A 36 9.08 0.01 11.56
CA VAL A 36 7.62 -0.05 11.64
C VAL A 36 7.12 -1.14 10.69
N ARG A 37 6.70 -2.25 11.25
CA ARG A 37 6.33 -3.45 10.50
C ARG A 37 5.13 -3.22 9.56
N SER A 38 4.19 -2.38 9.93
CA SER A 38 3.03 -2.01 9.11
C SER A 38 3.39 -1.28 7.81
N ASN A 39 4.59 -0.71 7.71
CA ASN A 39 5.01 0.02 6.51
C ASN A 39 5.37 -0.89 5.32
N TYR A 40 5.67 -2.17 5.55
CA TYR A 40 6.13 -3.08 4.51
C TYR A 40 5.41 -4.43 4.50
N LEU A 41 4.56 -4.71 5.47
CA LEU A 41 3.70 -5.88 5.48
C LEU A 41 2.27 -5.50 5.16
N PHE A 42 1.60 -6.40 4.47
CA PHE A 42 0.17 -6.26 4.23
C PHE A 42 -0.58 -6.48 5.57
N ASN A 43 -1.13 -5.41 6.15
CA ASN A 43 -1.73 -5.42 7.49
C ASN A 43 -3.08 -6.15 7.53
N SER A 44 -3.78 -6.20 6.39
CA SER A 44 -4.97 -7.04 6.21
C SER A 44 -4.58 -8.36 5.57
N SER A 45 -5.34 -9.42 5.78
CA SER A 45 -5.18 -10.62 4.96
C SER A 45 -5.77 -10.39 3.56
N ILE A 46 -5.33 -11.16 2.55
CA ILE A 46 -5.92 -11.12 1.22
C ILE A 46 -7.44 -11.42 1.29
N GLU A 47 -7.84 -12.31 2.19
CA GLU A 47 -9.24 -12.58 2.49
C GLU A 47 -9.93 -11.41 3.19
N GLY A 48 -9.21 -10.67 4.03
CA GLY A 48 -9.73 -9.50 4.74
C GLY A 48 -10.20 -8.39 3.82
N ILE A 49 -9.63 -8.26 2.62
CA ILE A 49 -10.08 -7.31 1.61
C ILE A 49 -11.55 -7.54 1.19
N GLU A 50 -12.04 -8.78 1.28
CA GLU A 50 -13.45 -9.06 0.98
C GLU A 50 -14.43 -8.50 2.03
N LYS A 51 -13.92 -8.05 3.18
CA LYS A 51 -14.71 -7.41 4.25
C LYS A 51 -14.64 -5.89 4.22
N SER A 52 -13.77 -5.32 3.38
CA SER A 52 -13.63 -3.87 3.27
C SER A 52 -14.90 -3.25 2.68
N ASP A 53 -15.32 -2.15 3.25
CA ASP A 53 -16.45 -1.33 2.79
C ASP A 53 -16.02 -0.10 1.99
N LEU A 54 -14.75 0.29 2.13
CA LEU A 54 -14.09 1.33 1.36
C LEU A 54 -12.68 0.89 0.99
N ILE A 55 -12.29 1.06 -0.28
CA ILE A 55 -10.92 0.79 -0.74
C ILE A 55 -10.36 2.04 -1.40
N ILE A 56 -9.18 2.45 -0.97
CA ILE A 56 -8.44 3.59 -1.52
C ILE A 56 -7.14 3.08 -2.14
N LEU A 57 -6.94 3.36 -3.42
CA LEU A 57 -5.75 3.00 -4.18
C LEU A 57 -4.86 4.24 -4.35
N ILE A 58 -3.58 4.13 -4.00
CA ILE A 58 -2.62 5.22 -4.11
C ILE A 58 -1.39 4.74 -4.85
N GLY A 59 -1.22 5.22 -6.09
CA GLY A 59 -0.06 4.92 -6.93
C GLY A 59 0.16 3.44 -7.20
N THR A 60 -0.93 2.67 -7.33
CA THR A 60 -0.88 1.24 -7.64
C THR A 60 -1.97 0.87 -8.65
N ASN A 61 -1.62 -0.02 -9.57
CA ASN A 61 -2.60 -0.75 -10.36
C ASN A 61 -2.59 -2.21 -9.92
N PRO A 62 -3.50 -2.63 -9.04
CA PRO A 62 -3.50 -3.99 -8.51
C PRO A 62 -3.76 -5.06 -9.59
N ARG A 63 -4.29 -4.70 -10.76
CA ARG A 63 -4.45 -5.65 -11.87
C ARG A 63 -3.12 -6.16 -12.39
N PHE A 64 -2.09 -5.30 -12.41
CA PHE A 64 -0.75 -5.66 -12.89
C PHE A 64 0.22 -5.99 -11.75
N GLU A 65 0.11 -5.29 -10.62
CA GLU A 65 1.05 -5.44 -9.51
C GLU A 65 0.68 -6.58 -8.56
N ALA A 66 -0.62 -6.87 -8.41
CA ALA A 66 -1.14 -7.86 -7.46
C ALA A 66 -2.46 -8.48 -7.95
N THR A 67 -2.39 -9.28 -9.02
CA THR A 67 -3.57 -9.81 -9.74
C THR A 67 -4.54 -10.60 -8.86
N ILE A 68 -4.05 -11.37 -7.90
CA ILE A 68 -4.90 -12.11 -6.95
C ILE A 68 -5.65 -11.15 -6.03
N LEU A 69 -4.98 -10.09 -5.55
CA LEU A 69 -5.61 -9.04 -4.76
C LEU A 69 -6.69 -8.32 -5.57
N ASN A 70 -6.39 -7.98 -6.83
CA ASN A 70 -7.35 -7.37 -7.74
C ASN A 70 -8.61 -8.23 -7.93
N SER A 71 -8.45 -9.54 -8.05
CA SER A 71 -9.57 -10.49 -8.13
C SER A 71 -10.44 -10.47 -6.88
N ARG A 72 -9.83 -10.35 -5.70
CA ARG A 72 -10.56 -10.24 -4.41
C ARG A 72 -11.30 -8.91 -4.28
N ILE A 73 -10.68 -7.80 -4.69
CA ILE A 73 -11.33 -6.49 -4.75
C ILE A 73 -12.54 -6.56 -5.68
N ARG A 74 -12.36 -7.11 -6.90
CA ARG A 74 -13.45 -7.28 -7.84
C ARG A 74 -14.58 -8.14 -7.29
N LYS A 75 -14.27 -9.24 -6.63
CA LYS A 75 -15.26 -10.11 -5.97
C LYS A 75 -16.06 -9.34 -4.92
N ASN A 76 -15.37 -8.57 -4.08
CA ASN A 76 -16.02 -7.74 -3.06
C ASN A 76 -16.91 -6.66 -3.70
N TYR A 77 -16.43 -5.97 -4.74
CA TYR A 77 -17.23 -5.01 -5.49
C TYR A 77 -18.49 -5.61 -6.08
N LEU A 78 -18.39 -6.77 -6.73
CA LEU A 78 -19.55 -7.42 -7.36
C LEU A 78 -20.60 -7.84 -6.34
N LYS A 79 -20.17 -8.30 -5.15
CA LYS A 79 -21.05 -8.79 -4.09
C LYS A 79 -21.66 -7.64 -3.28
N ASN A 80 -20.85 -6.69 -2.83
CA ASN A 80 -21.23 -5.71 -1.83
C ASN A 80 -21.36 -4.29 -2.39
N LYS A 81 -21.01 -4.07 -3.67
CA LYS A 81 -21.02 -2.73 -4.31
C LYS A 81 -20.25 -1.68 -3.52
N ILE A 82 -19.10 -2.06 -2.98
CA ILE A 82 -18.24 -1.19 -2.19
C ILE A 82 -17.76 0.02 -2.99
N GLU A 83 -17.44 1.10 -2.29
CA GLU A 83 -16.82 2.27 -2.91
C GLU A 83 -15.31 2.02 -3.08
N ILE A 84 -14.82 2.29 -4.31
CA ILE A 84 -13.40 2.18 -4.65
C ILE A 84 -12.94 3.53 -5.19
N ILE A 85 -11.93 4.07 -4.55
CA ILE A 85 -11.40 5.40 -4.80
C ILE A 85 -9.93 5.29 -5.21
N SER A 86 -9.50 6.08 -6.20
CA SER A 86 -8.10 6.16 -6.58
C SER A 86 -7.58 7.59 -6.50
N LEU A 87 -6.41 7.75 -5.92
CA LEU A 87 -5.60 8.95 -6.06
C LEU A 87 -4.72 8.78 -7.29
N GLY A 88 -5.11 9.44 -8.35
CA GLY A 88 -4.56 9.25 -9.69
C GLY A 88 -5.32 8.25 -10.55
N ASP A 89 -5.23 8.44 -11.86
CA ASP A 89 -5.74 7.46 -12.83
C ASP A 89 -4.82 6.26 -12.86
N VAL A 90 -5.35 5.10 -12.51
CA VAL A 90 -4.61 3.84 -12.49
C VAL A 90 -4.93 2.93 -13.67
N GLY A 91 -5.76 3.39 -14.60
CA GLY A 91 -6.18 2.65 -15.79
C GLY A 91 -7.25 1.59 -15.50
N ASP A 92 -7.41 0.63 -16.39
CA ASP A 92 -8.45 -0.40 -16.28
C ASP A 92 -8.16 -1.41 -15.17
N LEU A 93 -9.07 -1.46 -14.18
CA LEU A 93 -9.04 -2.40 -13.05
C LEU A 93 -10.04 -3.55 -13.16
N THR A 94 -10.87 -3.58 -14.22
CA THR A 94 -11.96 -4.54 -14.42
C THR A 94 -13.18 -4.32 -13.50
N TYR A 95 -13.22 -3.20 -12.78
CA TYR A 95 -14.33 -2.69 -11.99
C TYR A 95 -14.28 -1.15 -11.97
N PRO A 96 -15.40 -0.47 -11.77
CA PRO A 96 -15.41 0.99 -11.70
C PRO A 96 -14.78 1.48 -10.39
N TYR A 97 -14.14 2.62 -10.48
CA TYR A 97 -13.57 3.35 -9.35
C TYR A 97 -13.69 4.86 -9.60
N GLN A 98 -13.64 5.64 -8.56
CA GLN A 98 -13.67 7.10 -8.62
C GLN A 98 -12.24 7.65 -8.54
N VAL A 99 -11.83 8.42 -9.54
CA VAL A 99 -10.58 9.20 -9.48
C VAL A 99 -10.87 10.52 -8.79
N ILE A 100 -10.09 10.85 -7.76
CA ILE A 100 -10.29 12.08 -7.00
C ILE A 100 -9.36 13.18 -7.48
N SER A 101 -8.09 12.89 -7.63
CA SER A 101 -7.09 13.89 -8.00
C SER A 101 -5.82 13.20 -8.51
N ASN A 102 -5.11 13.91 -9.39
CA ASN A 102 -3.76 13.54 -9.81
C ASN A 102 -2.68 14.31 -9.01
N ASN A 103 -3.09 15.13 -8.02
CA ASN A 103 -2.18 15.97 -7.26
C ASN A 103 -1.85 15.34 -5.90
N THR A 104 -0.57 15.30 -5.57
CA THR A 104 -0.08 14.83 -4.26
C THR A 104 -0.53 15.73 -3.09
N ASP A 105 -0.88 17.00 -3.35
CA ASP A 105 -1.37 17.90 -2.31
C ASP A 105 -2.72 17.45 -1.74
N THR A 106 -3.53 16.76 -2.55
CA THR A 106 -4.78 16.16 -2.08
C THR A 106 -4.54 15.15 -0.95
N ILE A 107 -3.39 14.47 -0.95
CA ILE A 107 -3.04 13.55 0.14
C ILE A 107 -2.86 14.33 1.46
N LYS A 108 -2.26 15.53 1.40
CA LYS A 108 -2.11 16.39 2.57
C LYS A 108 -3.46 16.83 3.10
N ASP A 109 -4.36 17.24 2.21
CA ASP A 109 -5.71 17.66 2.59
C ASP A 109 -6.51 16.51 3.24
N ILE A 110 -6.29 15.27 2.78
CA ILE A 110 -6.89 14.08 3.40
C ILE A 110 -6.31 13.85 4.80
N ILE A 111 -4.99 13.94 4.95
CA ILE A 111 -4.30 13.77 6.26
C ILE A 111 -4.74 14.86 7.24
N ASP A 112 -4.81 16.10 6.78
CA ASP A 112 -5.22 17.27 7.57
C ASP A 112 -6.74 17.31 7.85
N ASN A 113 -7.50 16.32 7.40
CA ASN A 113 -8.96 16.25 7.50
C ASN A 113 -9.70 17.43 6.83
N LYS A 114 -9.12 17.99 5.77
CA LYS A 114 -9.73 19.06 4.97
C LYS A 114 -10.52 18.56 3.77
N HIS A 115 -10.38 17.30 3.43
CA HIS A 115 -11.01 16.67 2.28
C HIS A 115 -12.19 15.79 2.71
N GLU A 116 -13.26 15.74 1.93
CA GLU A 116 -14.47 14.93 2.22
C GLU A 116 -14.20 13.44 2.41
N ILE A 117 -13.13 12.92 1.77
CA ILE A 117 -12.72 11.53 1.89
C ILE A 117 -12.26 11.19 3.31
N SER A 118 -11.68 12.14 4.03
CA SER A 118 -11.28 11.94 5.42
C SER A 118 -12.47 11.55 6.29
N GLU A 119 -13.62 12.14 6.03
CA GLU A 119 -14.87 11.76 6.71
C GLU A 119 -15.36 10.39 6.27
N LYS A 120 -15.24 10.04 4.97
CA LYS A 120 -15.58 8.71 4.47
C LYS A 120 -14.74 7.63 5.13
N ILE A 121 -13.41 7.86 5.25
CA ILE A 121 -12.49 6.94 5.95
C ILE A 121 -12.93 6.74 7.40
N LYS A 122 -13.24 7.82 8.11
CA LYS A 122 -13.68 7.75 9.53
C LYS A 122 -15.02 7.06 9.72
N LYS A 123 -15.93 7.20 8.76
CA LYS A 123 -17.27 6.57 8.80
C LYS A 123 -17.24 5.11 8.36
N SER A 124 -16.24 4.71 7.59
CA SER A 124 -16.04 3.34 7.13
C SER A 124 -15.69 2.44 8.32
N LYS A 125 -16.28 1.27 8.36
CA LYS A 125 -16.03 0.28 9.40
C LYS A 125 -14.75 -0.51 9.16
N TYR A 126 -14.46 -0.77 7.89
CA TYR A 126 -13.31 -1.56 7.45
C TYR A 126 -12.64 -0.92 6.23
N PRO A 127 -12.08 0.30 6.38
CA PRO A 127 -11.38 0.95 5.29
C PRO A 127 -10.09 0.22 4.98
N SER A 128 -9.75 0.12 3.70
CA SER A 128 -8.47 -0.42 3.25
C SER A 128 -7.77 0.58 2.35
N ILE A 129 -6.52 0.90 2.67
CA ILE A 129 -5.68 1.79 1.86
C ILE A 129 -4.53 0.96 1.29
N ILE A 130 -4.40 0.96 -0.03
CA ILE A 130 -3.38 0.17 -0.75
C ILE A 130 -2.41 1.13 -1.43
N PHE A 131 -1.15 1.04 -1.03
CA PHE A 131 -0.06 1.82 -1.60
C PHE A 131 0.74 1.01 -2.60
N GLY A 132 1.01 1.59 -3.76
CA GLY A 132 1.91 1.02 -4.74
C GLY A 132 3.37 1.33 -4.45
N GLN A 133 4.26 0.55 -5.08
CA GLN A 133 5.70 0.75 -4.97
C GLN A 133 6.13 2.14 -5.47
N SER A 134 5.42 2.69 -6.45
CA SER A 134 5.69 4.03 -7.00
C SER A 134 5.64 5.12 -5.94
N VAL A 135 4.71 5.03 -4.99
CA VAL A 135 4.59 5.97 -3.87
C VAL A 135 5.78 5.87 -2.92
N LEU A 136 6.24 4.65 -2.65
CA LEU A 136 7.34 4.38 -1.72
C LEU A 136 8.70 4.87 -2.23
N LYS A 137 8.83 5.15 -3.53
CA LYS A 137 10.02 5.77 -4.15
C LYS A 137 10.07 7.28 -3.94
N LEU A 138 8.98 7.91 -3.56
CA LEU A 138 8.91 9.35 -3.33
C LEU A 138 9.52 9.71 -1.98
N LYS A 139 10.23 10.85 -1.92
CA LYS A 139 10.74 11.40 -0.64
C LYS A 139 9.62 11.68 0.37
N SER A 140 8.40 11.92 -0.13
CA SER A 140 7.19 12.12 0.67
C SER A 140 6.56 10.82 1.18
N ALA A 141 7.09 9.65 0.85
CA ALA A 141 6.52 8.36 1.25
C ALA A 141 6.28 8.23 2.77
N PRO A 142 7.18 8.66 3.67
CA PRO A 142 6.92 8.57 5.11
C PRO A 142 5.69 9.39 5.54
N TYR A 143 5.47 10.54 4.89
CA TYR A 143 4.30 11.37 5.14
C TYR A 143 3.02 10.70 4.60
N ILE A 144 3.07 10.12 3.40
CA ILE A 144 1.94 9.40 2.80
C ILE A 144 1.58 8.17 3.64
N LEU A 145 2.58 7.44 4.15
CA LEU A 145 2.36 6.30 5.03
C LEU A 145 1.70 6.67 6.35
N SER A 146 1.75 7.94 6.78
CA SER A 146 1.01 8.40 7.97
C SER A 146 -0.52 8.30 7.84
N LEU A 147 -1.05 8.17 6.59
CA LEU A 147 -2.46 7.86 6.35
C LEU A 147 -2.89 6.53 6.99
N ILE A 148 -1.98 5.57 7.16
CA ILE A 148 -2.28 4.30 7.82
C ILE A 148 -2.79 4.55 9.24
N HIS A 149 -2.20 5.51 9.94
CA HIS A 149 -2.57 5.83 11.33
C HIS A 149 -3.95 6.49 11.46
N ILE A 150 -4.44 7.11 10.38
CA ILE A 150 -5.79 7.70 10.36
C ILE A 150 -6.85 6.60 10.21
N SER A 151 -6.52 5.53 9.50
CA SER A 151 -7.44 4.41 9.23
C SER A 151 -7.40 3.32 10.31
N GLU A 152 -6.41 3.32 11.20
CA GLU A 152 -6.40 2.39 12.33
C GLU A 152 -7.39 2.89 13.41
N PRO A 153 -8.54 2.21 13.63
CA PRO A 153 -9.34 2.51 14.80
C PRO A 153 -8.47 2.22 16.02
N THR A 154 -8.41 3.20 16.95
CA THR A 154 -7.78 3.01 18.26
C THR A 154 -8.33 1.73 18.85
N ARG A 155 -7.57 0.62 18.75
CA ARG A 155 -7.91 -0.61 19.48
C ARG A 155 -7.76 -0.27 20.96
N PRO A 156 -8.83 -0.39 21.77
CA PRO A 156 -8.65 -0.35 23.20
C PRO A 156 -7.70 -1.48 23.57
N SER A 157 -6.66 -1.13 24.29
CA SER A 157 -5.68 -2.02 24.91
C SER A 157 -6.35 -3.06 25.79
#